data_9161a7cd8e78f82d6b35ff3d63f0d773
#
_entry.id   9161a7cd8e78f82d6b35ff3d63f0d773
#
_cell.length_a   1.000
_cell.length_b   1.000
_cell.length_c   1.000
_cell.angle_alpha   90.00
_cell.angle_beta   90.00
_cell.angle_gamma   90.00
#
_symmetry.space_group_name_H-M   'P 1'
#
loop_
_entity.id
_entity.type
_entity.pdbx_description
1 polymer ?
#
loop_
_entity_poly.entity_id
_entity_poly.type
_entity_poly.pdbx_seq_one_letter_code
_entity_poly.pdbx_strand_id
1 'polypeptide(L)'
;MTRKGRTCTDEKTALSVLRAVPVCAALLAGCSGGNGDANATADGAESTSPTVTEPETTTPEETSAPVDVNVMALKGPTAMGMVEFMSQADAGELTDNNYHFSITAVTDEVSTALAQGTTDLAAVPANLASVLYNNTEGGVRVLAINTLGVLYIVESGDTVRSVEDLRGKTIYASGKGNTPEYALNYVLTQNGIDPASDVTIEWKSEQAECLSALMAEENAIAMLPQPFVTTAQTKSENIRVALDLTEEWDAIQAESDTPSTLVTGVVVGRTEFVEEHPEAVSAFLDHYQASVEYVNANVDEAAQLVGQYEIVTAEVAQKALPECNIVFIEGAEMKDSLSGYLSVLFEQNPKSVGGALPDDAFYYSR
;
A
#
# COMPACT_ATOMS: atom_id res chain seq x y z
N MET A 1 -44.31 17.10 -41.51
CA MET A 1 -45.07 17.80 -40.43
C MET A 1 -44.08 18.00 -39.29
N THR A 2 -43.41 19.15 -39.32
CA THR A 2 -43.64 20.42 -38.69
C THR A 2 -43.65 20.35 -37.16
N ARG A 3 -42.62 20.93 -36.63
CA ARG A 3 -42.37 22.19 -35.87
C ARG A 3 -42.12 21.89 -34.37
N LYS A 4 -41.28 22.46 -33.64
CA LYS A 4 -40.58 23.74 -33.36
C LYS A 4 -39.90 23.52 -32.03
N GLY A 5 -38.70 23.76 -31.63
CA GLY A 5 -37.95 25.03 -31.60
C GLY A 5 -38.31 25.92 -30.42
N ARG A 6 -37.42 25.98 -29.38
CA ARG A 6 -37.29 27.19 -28.56
C ARG A 6 -35.95 27.22 -27.86
N THR A 7 -35.15 28.16 -28.26
CA THR A 7 -34.02 28.80 -27.59
C THR A 7 -34.52 29.82 -26.59
N CYS A 8 -33.79 30.04 -25.50
CA CYS A 8 -33.63 31.31 -24.76
C CYS A 8 -32.44 31.10 -23.82
N THR A 9 -31.31 31.67 -24.10
CA THR A 9 -30.70 33.00 -23.87
C THR A 9 -30.55 33.39 -22.39
N ASP A 10 -29.26 33.48 -22.02
CA ASP A 10 -28.54 34.47 -21.21
C ASP A 10 -29.21 35.15 -20.02
N GLU A 11 -28.49 35.14 -18.89
CA GLU A 11 -28.13 36.41 -18.28
C GLU A 11 -26.97 36.28 -17.29
N LYS A 12 -25.97 37.10 -17.49
CA LYS A 12 -24.83 37.40 -16.66
C LYS A 12 -25.26 38.25 -15.47
N THR A 13 -24.72 38.01 -14.28
CA THR A 13 -24.47 39.11 -13.36
C THR A 13 -23.23 38.85 -12.51
N ALA A 14 -22.23 39.65 -12.82
CA ALA A 14 -21.03 39.81 -12.00
C ALA A 14 -21.37 40.79 -10.86
N LEU A 15 -20.87 40.48 -9.66
CA LEU A 15 -20.72 41.54 -8.64
C LEU A 15 -19.41 41.32 -7.84
N SER A 16 -18.46 42.18 -8.18
CA SER A 16 -17.26 42.48 -7.44
C SER A 16 -17.60 43.16 -6.12
N VAL A 17 -17.04 42.76 -5.00
CA VAL A 17 -16.86 43.63 -3.85
C VAL A 17 -15.46 43.48 -3.29
N LEU A 18 -14.67 44.47 -3.55
CA LEU A 18 -13.40 44.82 -2.96
C LEU A 18 -13.63 45.42 -1.57
N ARG A 19 -12.93 44.95 -0.52
CA ARG A 19 -12.69 45.76 0.70
C ARG A 19 -11.41 45.28 1.37
N ALA A 20 -10.47 46.02 1.23
CA ALA A 20 -9.56 46.94 1.95
C ALA A 20 -9.16 46.50 3.36
N VAL A 21 -7.84 46.42 3.49
CA VAL A 21 -6.97 46.30 4.68
C VAL A 21 -7.13 47.52 5.61
N PRO A 22 -6.90 47.42 6.93
CA PRO A 22 -5.87 48.28 7.45
C PRO A 22 -4.78 47.60 8.28
N VAL A 23 -3.56 48.00 8.01
CA VAL A 23 -2.33 47.94 8.76
C VAL A 23 -2.48 48.77 10.04
N CYS A 24 -2.03 48.22 11.19
CA CYS A 24 -1.65 49.05 12.32
C CYS A 24 -0.30 48.53 12.87
N ALA A 25 0.70 49.33 12.60
CA ALA A 25 1.99 49.30 13.26
C ALA A 25 1.88 50.13 14.57
N ALA A 26 2.50 49.63 15.64
CA ALA A 26 2.90 50.46 16.77
C ALA A 26 4.18 49.96 17.40
N LEU A 27 5.21 50.78 17.23
CA LEU A 27 6.50 50.80 17.90
C LEU A 27 6.35 51.37 19.32
N LEU A 28 7.26 50.99 20.24
CA LEU A 28 7.95 51.80 21.26
C LEU A 28 8.68 50.82 22.15
N ALA A 29 10.03 50.68 22.17
CA ALA A 29 11.10 51.51 22.63
C ALA A 29 11.03 51.85 24.15
N GLY A 30 12.03 51.43 24.89
CA GLY A 30 12.28 51.80 26.25
C GLY A 30 13.60 51.25 26.79
N CYS A 31 14.57 52.08 26.81
CA CYS A 31 15.96 51.97 27.25
C CYS A 31 16.18 51.96 28.75
N SER A 32 17.43 51.67 29.06
CA SER A 32 18.28 52.20 30.17
C SER A 32 18.57 51.20 31.28
N GLY A 33 19.78 50.78 31.63
CA GLY A 33 21.02 51.46 31.68
C GLY A 33 21.51 51.41 33.14
N GLY A 34 22.74 50.98 33.39
CA GLY A 34 23.34 51.13 34.70
C GLY A 34 24.59 50.27 34.91
N ASN A 35 25.70 50.89 34.71
CA ASN A 35 27.07 50.48 34.93
C ASN A 35 27.43 50.47 36.44
N GLY A 36 28.42 49.67 36.83
CA GLY A 36 29.07 49.79 38.16
C GLY A 36 30.23 48.80 38.31
N ASP A 37 31.41 49.28 38.02
CA ASP A 37 32.72 48.69 38.32
C ASP A 37 33.00 48.59 39.82
N ALA A 38 33.79 47.62 40.26
CA ALA A 38 35.09 47.75 40.92
C ALA A 38 35.51 46.49 41.67
N ASN A 39 36.54 45.88 41.19
CA ASN A 39 37.83 45.47 41.78
C ASN A 39 37.97 45.32 43.34
N ALA A 40 38.47 44.13 43.76
CA ALA A 40 39.70 43.95 44.53
C ALA A 40 39.84 42.53 45.16
N THR A 41 40.88 41.90 44.77
CA THR A 41 41.93 41.09 45.41
C THR A 41 41.67 40.31 46.69
N ALA A 42 42.07 39.06 46.59
CA ALA A 42 43.01 38.29 47.45
C ALA A 42 42.47 37.39 48.59
N ASP A 43 42.91 36.19 48.44
CA ASP A 43 43.60 35.30 49.38
C ASP A 43 42.82 34.09 49.94
N GLY A 44 43.31 32.95 49.60
CA GLY A 44 43.57 31.71 50.26
C GLY A 44 42.60 31.11 51.29
N ALA A 45 42.08 29.94 50.96
CA ALA A 45 42.14 28.78 51.86
C ALA A 45 41.50 27.54 51.16
N GLU A 46 42.23 26.49 51.14
CA GLU A 46 41.87 25.11 50.81
C GLU A 46 40.71 24.64 51.68
N SER A 47 39.64 24.13 51.08
CA SER A 47 38.68 23.28 51.80
C SER A 47 38.05 22.30 50.79
N THR A 48 38.38 21.05 51.00
CA THR A 48 37.78 19.87 50.37
C THR A 48 36.28 19.83 50.68
N SER A 49 35.47 19.78 49.61
CA SER A 49 34.04 19.45 49.71
C SER A 49 33.67 18.36 48.73
N PRO A 50 32.75 17.47 49.08
CA PRO A 50 32.44 16.26 48.32
C PRO A 50 31.65 16.61 47.09
N THR A 51 32.01 15.90 45.98
CA THR A 51 31.28 15.92 44.72
C THR A 51 29.84 15.47 44.97
N VAL A 52 28.92 16.40 44.91
CA VAL A 52 27.48 16.09 44.76
C VAL A 52 27.29 15.77 43.27
N THR A 53 27.04 14.52 42.97
CA THR A 53 26.55 14.09 41.67
C THR A 53 25.15 14.69 41.50
N GLU A 54 25.05 15.65 40.61
CA GLU A 54 23.78 16.19 40.14
C GLU A 54 23.03 15.04 39.47
N PRO A 55 21.73 14.78 39.76
CA PRO A 55 20.96 13.81 39.03
C PRO A 55 20.79 14.31 37.58
N GLU A 56 21.19 13.49 36.62
CA GLU A 56 20.83 13.68 35.20
C GLU A 56 19.33 13.91 35.14
N THR A 57 18.95 15.13 34.79
CA THR A 57 17.58 15.46 34.46
C THR A 57 17.33 14.80 33.09
N THR A 58 16.73 13.62 33.08
CA THR A 58 16.08 13.08 31.91
C THR A 58 15.01 14.09 31.50
N THR A 59 15.28 14.79 30.39
CA THR A 59 14.28 15.59 29.70
C THR A 59 13.13 14.62 29.38
N PRO A 60 11.88 14.93 29.76
CA PRO A 60 10.76 14.13 29.26
C PRO A 60 10.81 14.19 27.72
N GLU A 61 10.75 13.05 27.06
CA GLU A 61 10.42 12.97 25.65
C GLU A 61 9.12 13.77 25.47
N GLU A 62 9.17 14.85 24.72
CA GLU A 62 7.96 15.56 24.28
C GLU A 62 7.19 14.57 23.40
N THR A 63 6.21 13.87 23.98
CA THR A 63 5.24 13.12 23.20
C THR A 63 4.49 14.14 22.35
N SER A 64 4.68 14.05 21.02
CA SER A 64 3.90 14.84 20.06
C SER A 64 2.41 14.59 20.28
N ALA A 65 1.58 15.62 20.03
CA ALA A 65 0.13 15.46 20.13
C ALA A 65 -0.35 14.41 19.11
N PRO A 66 -1.36 13.59 19.45
CA PRO A 66 -1.92 12.61 18.51
C PRO A 66 -2.32 13.25 17.18
N VAL A 67 -1.93 12.60 16.09
CA VAL A 67 -2.22 13.00 14.72
C VAL A 67 -3.38 12.15 14.17
N ASP A 68 -4.26 12.74 13.37
CA ASP A 68 -5.25 12.00 12.60
C ASP A 68 -4.56 11.35 11.39
N VAL A 69 -4.62 10.02 11.30
CA VAL A 69 -3.98 9.21 10.26
C VAL A 69 -5.05 8.48 9.47
N ASN A 70 -5.31 8.92 8.24
CA ASN A 70 -6.30 8.32 7.36
C ASN A 70 -5.66 7.21 6.51
N VAL A 71 -6.13 5.98 6.68
CA VAL A 71 -5.58 4.79 6.03
C VAL A 71 -6.61 4.16 5.12
N MET A 72 -6.25 3.90 3.86
CA MET A 72 -7.12 3.19 2.91
C MET A 72 -6.45 1.91 2.41
N ALA A 73 -7.15 0.79 2.44
CA ALA A 73 -6.64 -0.48 1.96
C ALA A 73 -7.52 -1.07 0.86
N LEU A 74 -6.89 -1.72 -0.11
CA LEU A 74 -7.62 -2.54 -1.07
C LEU A 74 -8.08 -3.84 -0.43
N LYS A 75 -9.32 -4.22 -0.76
CA LYS A 75 -9.96 -5.44 -0.29
C LYS A 75 -9.20 -6.68 -0.77
N GLY A 76 -8.71 -7.46 0.16
CA GLY A 76 -7.89 -8.64 -0.10
C GLY A 76 -6.72 -8.78 0.87
N PRO A 77 -5.64 -9.48 0.52
CA PRO A 77 -4.49 -9.71 1.40
C PRO A 77 -3.89 -8.41 1.96
N THR A 78 -3.85 -7.34 1.16
CA THR A 78 -3.35 -6.02 1.58
C THR A 78 -4.12 -5.41 2.76
N ALA A 79 -5.44 -5.68 2.89
CA ALA A 79 -6.24 -5.26 4.04
C ALA A 79 -6.22 -6.30 5.17
N MET A 80 -6.07 -7.60 4.85
CA MET A 80 -6.11 -8.67 5.83
C MET A 80 -4.98 -8.57 6.86
N GLY A 81 -3.79 -8.11 6.46
CA GLY A 81 -2.67 -7.89 7.38
C GLY A 81 -2.89 -6.76 8.40
N MET A 82 -3.90 -5.90 8.18
CA MET A 82 -4.21 -4.75 9.05
C MET A 82 -5.34 -5.00 10.04
N VAL A 83 -6.02 -6.16 10.01
CA VAL A 83 -7.29 -6.35 10.74
C VAL A 83 -7.15 -6.29 12.25
N GLU A 84 -6.03 -6.71 12.82
CA GLU A 84 -5.77 -6.56 14.25
C GLU A 84 -5.52 -5.09 14.62
N PHE A 85 -4.72 -4.39 13.85
CA PHE A 85 -4.50 -2.95 14.00
C PHE A 85 -5.82 -2.16 13.91
N MET A 86 -6.66 -2.48 12.93
CA MET A 86 -8.00 -1.89 12.79
C MET A 86 -8.86 -2.16 14.04
N SER A 87 -8.83 -3.39 14.57
CA SER A 87 -9.56 -3.77 15.77
C SER A 87 -9.13 -2.99 17.01
N GLN A 88 -7.83 -2.81 17.20
CA GLN A 88 -7.28 -2.02 18.31
C GLN A 88 -7.64 -0.54 18.18
N ALA A 89 -7.61 0.01 16.96
CA ALA A 89 -8.03 1.39 16.71
C ALA A 89 -9.51 1.60 17.02
N ASP A 90 -10.39 0.71 16.55
CA ASP A 90 -11.83 0.76 16.81
C ASP A 90 -12.16 0.59 18.30
N ALA A 91 -11.36 -0.20 19.03
CA ALA A 91 -11.49 -0.37 20.48
C ALA A 91 -10.97 0.83 21.28
N GLY A 92 -10.26 1.78 20.65
CA GLY A 92 -9.62 2.92 21.33
C GLY A 92 -8.45 2.51 22.21
N GLU A 93 -7.76 1.43 21.87
CA GLU A 93 -6.61 0.91 22.62
C GLU A 93 -5.31 1.65 22.28
N LEU A 94 -5.29 2.34 21.11
CA LEU A 94 -4.15 3.10 20.63
C LEU A 94 -4.26 4.55 21.09
N THR A 95 -3.18 5.08 21.65
CA THR A 95 -3.18 6.41 22.28
C THR A 95 -2.14 7.37 21.68
N ASP A 96 -1.32 6.89 20.78
CA ASP A 96 -0.28 7.63 20.06
C ASP A 96 -0.85 8.52 18.96
N ASN A 97 -1.78 7.97 18.14
CA ASN A 97 -2.44 8.69 17.06
C ASN A 97 -3.92 8.26 16.94
N ASN A 98 -4.69 8.99 16.12
CA ASN A 98 -6.08 8.67 15.78
C ASN A 98 -6.10 8.02 14.41
N TYR A 99 -6.24 6.71 14.34
CA TYR A 99 -6.26 5.98 13.07
C TYR A 99 -7.68 5.82 12.54
N HIS A 100 -7.87 6.16 11.25
CA HIS A 100 -9.15 6.07 10.54
C HIS A 100 -8.98 5.15 9.34
N PHE A 101 -9.49 3.93 9.44
CA PHE A 101 -9.36 2.93 8.38
C PHE A 101 -10.57 2.93 7.44
N SER A 102 -10.30 2.70 6.15
CA SER A 102 -11.30 2.44 5.13
C SER A 102 -10.84 1.33 4.20
N ILE A 103 -11.79 0.53 3.70
CA ILE A 103 -11.51 -0.57 2.77
C ILE A 103 -12.33 -0.33 1.50
N THR A 104 -11.68 -0.42 0.34
CA THR A 104 -12.33 -0.35 -0.97
C THR A 104 -11.92 -1.51 -1.88
N ALA A 105 -12.77 -1.88 -2.83
CA ALA A 105 -12.43 -2.83 -3.89
C ALA A 105 -11.93 -2.14 -5.17
N VAL A 106 -11.91 -0.80 -5.19
CA VAL A 106 -11.68 0.02 -6.39
C VAL A 106 -10.35 0.74 -6.30
N THR A 107 -9.40 0.35 -7.13
CA THR A 107 -8.05 0.93 -7.16
C THR A 107 -8.02 2.44 -7.46
N ASP A 108 -8.93 2.90 -8.34
CA ASP A 108 -9.01 4.32 -8.71
C ASP A 108 -9.49 5.21 -7.55
N GLU A 109 -10.27 4.67 -6.61
CA GLU A 109 -10.67 5.39 -5.40
C GLU A 109 -9.46 5.70 -4.53
N VAL A 110 -8.57 4.71 -4.35
CA VAL A 110 -7.33 4.88 -3.56
C VAL A 110 -6.43 5.94 -4.20
N SER A 111 -6.21 5.84 -5.52
CA SER A 111 -5.38 6.80 -6.26
C SER A 111 -5.94 8.23 -6.16
N THR A 112 -7.26 8.36 -6.25
CA THR A 112 -7.96 9.65 -6.12
C THR A 112 -7.84 10.20 -4.70
N ALA A 113 -8.04 9.38 -3.68
CA ALA A 113 -7.97 9.78 -2.28
C ALA A 113 -6.57 10.27 -1.89
N LEU A 114 -5.51 9.56 -2.33
CA LEU A 114 -4.12 9.99 -2.15
C LEU A 114 -3.84 11.32 -2.85
N ALA A 115 -4.28 11.47 -4.11
CA ALA A 115 -4.07 12.70 -4.89
C ALA A 115 -4.83 13.91 -4.31
N GLN A 116 -5.97 13.68 -3.67
CA GLN A 116 -6.78 14.74 -3.02
C GLN A 116 -6.33 15.03 -1.57
N GLY A 117 -5.44 14.23 -0.99
CA GLY A 117 -5.02 14.36 0.39
C GLY A 117 -6.11 13.99 1.41
N THR A 118 -7.09 13.18 1.02
CA THR A 118 -8.15 12.66 1.91
C THR A 118 -7.75 11.32 2.56
N THR A 119 -6.66 10.74 2.11
CA THR A 119 -5.98 9.56 2.66
C THR A 119 -4.50 9.87 2.77
N ASP A 120 -3.89 9.55 3.89
CA ASP A 120 -2.49 9.82 4.17
C ASP A 120 -1.61 8.62 3.83
N LEU A 121 -2.08 7.42 4.18
CA LEU A 121 -1.42 6.15 3.95
C LEU A 121 -2.36 5.20 3.18
N ALA A 122 -1.81 4.40 2.28
CA ALA A 122 -2.65 3.44 1.56
C ALA A 122 -1.91 2.14 1.24
N ALA A 123 -2.66 1.02 1.25
CA ALA A 123 -2.20 -0.28 0.75
C ALA A 123 -2.67 -0.46 -0.71
N VAL A 124 -1.69 -0.59 -1.63
CA VAL A 124 -1.89 -0.56 -3.08
C VAL A 124 -1.11 -1.65 -3.80
N PRO A 125 -1.44 -2.00 -5.05
CA PRO A 125 -0.58 -2.82 -5.89
C PRO A 125 0.82 -2.22 -6.05
N ALA A 126 1.84 -3.06 -6.02
CA ALA A 126 3.23 -2.63 -6.04
C ALA A 126 3.60 -1.77 -7.27
N ASN A 127 3.13 -2.15 -8.46
CA ASN A 127 3.37 -1.36 -9.67
C ASN A 127 2.66 -0.01 -9.64
N LEU A 128 1.45 0.06 -9.05
CA LEU A 128 0.69 1.29 -8.93
C LEU A 128 1.42 2.33 -8.07
N ALA A 129 2.11 1.89 -7.02
CA ALA A 129 2.93 2.79 -6.20
C ALA A 129 3.95 3.55 -7.05
N SER A 130 4.65 2.86 -7.96
CA SER A 130 5.59 3.47 -8.91
C SER A 130 4.90 4.41 -9.91
N VAL A 131 3.73 4.00 -10.43
CA VAL A 131 2.92 4.84 -11.33
C VAL A 131 2.48 6.13 -10.61
N LEU A 132 2.03 6.03 -9.36
CA LEU A 132 1.65 7.19 -8.55
C LEU A 132 2.86 8.10 -8.29
N TYR A 133 4.00 7.53 -7.91
CA TYR A 133 5.24 8.29 -7.70
C TYR A 133 5.62 9.11 -8.93
N ASN A 134 5.67 8.48 -10.09
CA ASN A 134 6.05 9.14 -11.34
C ASN A 134 5.01 10.20 -11.78
N ASN A 135 3.71 9.90 -11.66
CA ASN A 135 2.64 10.81 -12.08
C ASN A 135 2.47 12.02 -11.15
N THR A 136 2.89 11.89 -9.89
CA THR A 136 2.82 12.97 -8.89
C THR A 136 4.17 13.63 -8.63
N GLU A 137 5.18 13.33 -9.46
CA GLU A 137 6.54 13.89 -9.30
C GLU A 137 7.11 13.69 -7.88
N GLY A 138 6.95 12.47 -7.34
CA GLY A 138 7.43 12.12 -6.00
C GLY A 138 6.42 12.34 -4.86
N GLY A 139 5.13 12.48 -5.18
CA GLY A 139 4.08 12.75 -4.19
C GLY A 139 3.73 11.60 -3.25
N VAL A 140 4.28 10.40 -3.45
CA VAL A 140 4.13 9.24 -2.56
C VAL A 140 5.46 8.54 -2.32
N ARG A 141 5.61 7.86 -1.18
CA ARG A 141 6.74 6.99 -0.86
C ARG A 141 6.24 5.62 -0.45
N VAL A 142 6.98 4.56 -0.81
CA VAL A 142 6.69 3.21 -0.30
C VAL A 142 7.29 3.06 1.08
N LEU A 143 6.46 2.61 2.03
CA LEU A 143 6.81 2.45 3.43
C LEU A 143 7.17 1.00 3.78
N ALA A 144 6.42 0.04 3.22
CA ALA A 144 6.65 -1.39 3.42
C ALA A 144 6.04 -2.22 2.28
N ILE A 145 6.62 -3.39 2.02
CA ILE A 145 5.95 -4.47 1.27
C ILE A 145 5.03 -5.19 2.26
N ASN A 146 3.78 -5.40 1.88
CA ASN A 146 2.79 -6.04 2.72
C ASN A 146 2.25 -7.36 2.17
N THR A 147 2.48 -7.66 0.89
CA THR A 147 1.99 -8.87 0.24
C THR A 147 2.95 -9.29 -0.86
N LEU A 148 3.46 -10.50 -0.78
CA LEU A 148 4.25 -11.11 -1.85
C LEU A 148 3.33 -11.76 -2.90
N GLY A 149 3.80 -12.77 -3.65
CA GLY A 149 3.02 -13.43 -4.67
C GLY A 149 1.79 -14.16 -4.09
N VAL A 150 0.63 -13.93 -4.70
CA VAL A 150 -0.66 -14.52 -4.28
C VAL A 150 -1.53 -14.89 -5.49
N LEU A 151 -0.93 -14.98 -6.67
CA LEU A 151 -1.63 -15.22 -7.92
C LEU A 151 -1.49 -16.68 -8.34
N TYR A 152 -2.60 -17.27 -8.74
CA TYR A 152 -2.67 -18.68 -9.13
C TYR A 152 -3.44 -18.85 -10.43
N ILE A 153 -3.02 -19.79 -11.28
CA ILE A 153 -3.86 -20.35 -12.32
C ILE A 153 -4.69 -21.46 -11.70
N VAL A 154 -5.99 -21.31 -11.74
CA VAL A 154 -6.96 -22.29 -11.25
C VAL A 154 -7.78 -22.85 -12.43
N GLU A 155 -8.16 -24.10 -12.33
CA GLU A 155 -8.86 -24.82 -13.39
C GLU A 155 -10.05 -25.58 -12.81
N SER A 156 -11.18 -25.56 -13.56
CA SER A 156 -12.33 -26.45 -13.35
C SER A 156 -12.16 -27.71 -14.19
N GLY A 157 -11.12 -28.50 -13.88
CA GLY A 157 -10.71 -29.65 -14.68
C GLY A 157 -9.34 -30.17 -14.32
N ASP A 158 -8.67 -30.85 -15.27
CA ASP A 158 -7.36 -31.45 -15.10
C ASP A 158 -6.52 -31.45 -16.40
N THR A 159 -6.50 -30.30 -17.10
CA THR A 159 -5.86 -30.17 -18.41
C THR A 159 -4.59 -29.33 -18.37
N VAL A 160 -4.32 -28.57 -17.30
CA VAL A 160 -3.15 -27.73 -17.12
C VAL A 160 -2.24 -28.34 -16.07
N ARG A 161 -1.00 -28.69 -16.45
CA ARG A 161 0.05 -29.29 -15.60
C ARG A 161 1.34 -28.47 -15.61
N SER A 162 1.48 -27.59 -16.61
CA SER A 162 2.61 -26.71 -16.80
C SER A 162 2.15 -25.43 -17.49
N VAL A 163 3.00 -24.40 -17.50
CA VAL A 163 2.72 -23.15 -18.23
C VAL A 163 2.48 -23.41 -19.72
N GLU A 164 3.19 -24.36 -20.33
CA GLU A 164 3.03 -24.71 -21.76
C GLU A 164 1.60 -25.21 -22.11
N ASP A 165 0.91 -25.84 -21.16
CA ASP A 165 -0.46 -26.33 -21.37
C ASP A 165 -1.49 -25.20 -21.51
N LEU A 166 -1.11 -23.95 -21.20
CA LEU A 166 -1.94 -22.77 -21.39
C LEU A 166 -2.06 -22.35 -22.85
N ARG A 167 -1.17 -22.83 -23.74
CA ARG A 167 -1.17 -22.50 -25.15
C ARG A 167 -2.49 -22.87 -25.81
N GLY A 168 -3.10 -21.90 -26.51
CA GLY A 168 -4.40 -22.05 -27.16
C GLY A 168 -5.60 -22.04 -26.21
N LYS A 169 -5.39 -21.82 -24.90
CA LYS A 169 -6.46 -21.78 -23.91
C LYS A 169 -7.00 -20.36 -23.71
N THR A 170 -8.19 -20.29 -23.13
CA THR A 170 -8.77 -19.03 -22.63
C THR A 170 -8.55 -18.96 -21.13
N ILE A 171 -8.01 -17.81 -20.64
CA ILE A 171 -7.75 -17.53 -19.25
C ILE A 171 -8.62 -16.34 -18.84
N TYR A 172 -9.52 -16.54 -17.87
CA TYR A 172 -10.28 -15.45 -17.26
C TYR A 172 -9.43 -14.76 -16.21
N ALA A 173 -9.21 -13.46 -16.34
CA ALA A 173 -8.36 -12.70 -15.44
C ALA A 173 -8.96 -11.32 -15.12
N SER A 174 -8.52 -10.69 -14.03
CA SER A 174 -8.80 -9.29 -13.73
C SER A 174 -7.53 -8.57 -13.30
N GLY A 175 -7.60 -7.25 -13.13
CA GLY A 175 -6.44 -6.45 -12.78
C GLY A 175 -5.59 -6.06 -13.99
N LYS A 176 -6.23 -5.83 -15.13
CA LYS A 176 -5.56 -5.29 -16.32
C LYS A 176 -4.93 -3.93 -16.00
N GLY A 177 -3.67 -3.73 -16.41
CA GLY A 177 -2.88 -2.54 -16.10
C GLY A 177 -2.21 -2.56 -14.71
N ASN A 178 -2.40 -3.63 -13.94
CA ASN A 178 -1.81 -3.82 -12.61
C ASN A 178 -0.97 -5.10 -12.55
N THR A 179 -0.37 -5.35 -11.36
CA THR A 179 0.48 -6.52 -11.08
C THR A 179 -0.03 -7.82 -11.70
N PRO A 180 -1.33 -8.19 -11.64
CA PRO A 180 -1.80 -9.46 -12.20
C PRO A 180 -1.53 -9.61 -13.71
N GLU A 181 -1.75 -8.56 -14.51
CA GLU A 181 -1.48 -8.61 -15.95
C GLU A 181 0.01 -8.81 -16.23
N TYR A 182 0.85 -8.04 -15.55
CA TYR A 182 2.29 -8.08 -15.80
C TYR A 182 2.92 -9.38 -15.33
N ALA A 183 2.51 -9.91 -14.18
CA ALA A 183 2.98 -11.19 -13.68
C ALA A 183 2.61 -12.34 -14.62
N LEU A 184 1.34 -12.40 -15.08
CA LEU A 184 0.91 -13.42 -16.05
C LEU A 184 1.67 -13.31 -17.36
N ASN A 185 1.77 -12.10 -17.91
CA ASN A 185 2.47 -11.88 -19.18
C ASN A 185 3.95 -12.24 -19.08
N TYR A 186 4.58 -11.94 -17.95
CA TYR A 186 5.97 -12.32 -17.69
C TYR A 186 6.16 -13.83 -17.70
N VAL A 187 5.38 -14.56 -16.92
CA VAL A 187 5.46 -16.02 -16.85
C VAL A 187 5.19 -16.65 -18.22
N LEU A 188 4.18 -16.21 -18.95
CA LEU A 188 3.90 -16.69 -20.29
C LEU A 188 5.07 -16.45 -21.24
N THR A 189 5.58 -15.20 -21.30
CA THR A 189 6.64 -14.81 -22.23
C THR A 189 7.95 -15.54 -21.97
N GLN A 190 8.34 -15.70 -20.70
CA GLN A 190 9.55 -16.42 -20.33
C GLN A 190 9.47 -17.93 -20.65
N ASN A 191 8.25 -18.48 -20.72
CA ASN A 191 7.99 -19.84 -21.19
C ASN A 191 7.71 -19.92 -22.71
N GLY A 192 8.04 -18.86 -23.49
CA GLY A 192 7.93 -18.84 -24.94
C GLY A 192 6.49 -18.75 -25.46
N ILE A 193 5.54 -18.32 -24.63
CA ILE A 193 4.13 -18.12 -24.99
C ILE A 193 3.88 -16.61 -25.17
N ASP A 194 3.47 -16.21 -26.39
CA ASP A 194 3.08 -14.82 -26.64
C ASP A 194 1.67 -14.57 -26.06
N PRO A 195 1.53 -13.70 -25.04
CA PRO A 195 0.23 -13.40 -24.43
C PRO A 195 -0.80 -12.83 -25.41
N ALA A 196 -0.34 -12.25 -26.53
CA ALA A 196 -1.22 -11.61 -27.50
C ALA A 196 -1.74 -12.57 -28.59
N SER A 197 -1.04 -13.68 -28.84
CA SER A 197 -1.37 -14.59 -29.96
C SER A 197 -1.55 -16.06 -29.58
N ASP A 198 -0.85 -16.52 -28.53
CA ASP A 198 -0.80 -17.93 -28.18
C ASP A 198 -1.83 -18.34 -27.12
N VAL A 199 -2.42 -17.38 -26.42
CA VAL A 199 -3.51 -17.56 -25.45
C VAL A 199 -4.60 -16.52 -25.69
N THR A 200 -5.79 -16.75 -25.13
CA THR A 200 -6.85 -15.74 -25.08
C THR A 200 -7.01 -15.32 -23.62
N ILE A 201 -6.65 -14.06 -23.27
CA ILE A 201 -6.88 -13.56 -21.93
C ILE A 201 -8.14 -12.69 -21.94
N GLU A 202 -9.20 -13.18 -21.28
CA GLU A 202 -10.43 -12.44 -21.11
C GLU A 202 -10.40 -11.65 -19.81
N TRP A 203 -10.15 -10.34 -19.95
CA TRP A 203 -10.10 -9.41 -18.81
C TRP A 203 -11.51 -9.08 -18.32
N LYS A 204 -11.77 -9.39 -17.06
CA LYS A 204 -12.98 -9.03 -16.32
C LYS A 204 -12.74 -7.79 -15.46
N SER A 205 -13.81 -7.12 -15.05
CA SER A 205 -13.73 -5.92 -14.19
C SER A 205 -13.31 -6.28 -12.78
N GLU A 206 -13.77 -7.43 -12.27
CA GLU A 206 -13.59 -7.87 -10.90
C GLU A 206 -13.25 -9.36 -10.82
N GLN A 207 -12.61 -9.76 -9.71
CA GLN A 207 -12.28 -11.17 -9.40
C GLN A 207 -13.53 -12.05 -9.29
N ALA A 208 -14.64 -11.51 -8.80
CA ALA A 208 -15.91 -12.24 -8.69
C ALA A 208 -16.46 -12.66 -10.06
N GLU A 209 -16.21 -11.88 -11.13
CA GLU A 209 -16.60 -12.23 -12.49
C GLU A 209 -15.71 -13.35 -13.06
N CYS A 210 -14.40 -13.34 -12.75
CA CYS A 210 -13.49 -14.44 -13.12
C CYS A 210 -13.93 -15.74 -12.43
N LEU A 211 -14.25 -15.69 -11.14
CA LEU A 211 -14.77 -16.84 -10.41
C LEU A 211 -16.08 -17.35 -11.01
N SER A 212 -16.99 -16.46 -11.40
CA SER A 212 -18.25 -16.85 -12.04
C SER A 212 -18.02 -17.52 -13.38
N ALA A 213 -17.10 -17.03 -14.20
CA ALA A 213 -16.71 -17.64 -15.48
C ALA A 213 -16.07 -19.04 -15.27
N LEU A 214 -15.15 -19.15 -14.30
CA LEU A 214 -14.51 -20.42 -13.92
C LEU A 214 -15.53 -21.51 -13.54
N MET A 215 -16.61 -21.13 -12.87
CA MET A 215 -17.65 -22.06 -12.41
C MET A 215 -18.70 -22.38 -13.47
N ALA A 216 -18.76 -21.62 -14.57
CA ALA A 216 -19.80 -21.77 -15.58
C ALA A 216 -19.49 -22.86 -16.62
N GLU A 217 -18.23 -23.21 -16.81
CA GLU A 217 -17.77 -24.08 -17.89
C GLU A 217 -16.84 -25.19 -17.36
N GLU A 218 -16.92 -26.37 -17.97
CA GLU A 218 -15.93 -27.44 -17.73
C GLU A 218 -14.59 -27.06 -18.36
N ASN A 219 -13.49 -27.38 -17.68
CA ASN A 219 -12.12 -27.05 -18.08
C ASN A 219 -11.87 -25.55 -18.26
N ALA A 220 -12.69 -24.70 -17.61
CA ALA A 220 -12.44 -23.28 -17.55
C ALA A 220 -11.16 -23.01 -16.73
N ILE A 221 -10.42 -21.99 -17.15
CA ILE A 221 -9.17 -21.58 -16.51
C ILE A 221 -9.31 -20.13 -16.10
N ALA A 222 -8.93 -19.81 -14.87
CA ALA A 222 -8.88 -18.44 -14.41
C ALA A 222 -7.56 -18.14 -13.68
N MET A 223 -7.10 -16.91 -13.76
CA MET A 223 -6.09 -16.40 -12.85
C MET A 223 -6.80 -15.70 -11.69
N LEU A 224 -6.63 -16.21 -10.50
CA LEU A 224 -7.24 -15.68 -9.28
C LEU A 224 -6.17 -15.44 -8.20
N PRO A 225 -6.30 -14.38 -7.41
CA PRO A 225 -5.53 -14.22 -6.17
C PRO A 225 -6.19 -14.97 -5.02
N GLN A 226 -5.44 -15.21 -3.92
CA GLN A 226 -6.08 -15.42 -2.64
C GLN A 226 -6.81 -14.13 -2.20
N PRO A 227 -7.94 -14.24 -1.52
CA PRO A 227 -8.69 -15.43 -1.06
C PRO A 227 -9.70 -15.97 -2.08
N PHE A 228 -9.70 -15.51 -3.33
CA PHE A 228 -10.64 -15.96 -4.35
C PHE A 228 -10.41 -17.41 -4.77
N VAL A 229 -9.16 -17.88 -4.76
CA VAL A 229 -8.83 -19.31 -4.96
C VAL A 229 -9.53 -20.18 -3.92
N THR A 230 -9.37 -19.86 -2.65
CA THR A 230 -10.04 -20.56 -1.54
C THR A 230 -11.57 -20.49 -1.65
N THR A 231 -12.09 -19.32 -2.04
CA THR A 231 -13.53 -19.15 -2.30
C THR A 231 -14.02 -20.07 -3.41
N ALA A 232 -13.26 -20.19 -4.50
CA ALA A 232 -13.58 -21.07 -5.61
C ALA A 232 -13.62 -22.54 -5.17
N GLN A 233 -12.58 -23.00 -4.47
CA GLN A 233 -12.46 -24.38 -3.97
C GLN A 233 -13.52 -24.72 -2.92
N THR A 234 -13.95 -23.74 -2.11
CA THR A 234 -15.03 -23.94 -1.15
C THR A 234 -16.40 -24.12 -1.85
N LYS A 235 -16.58 -23.51 -3.03
CA LYS A 235 -17.81 -23.61 -3.81
C LYS A 235 -17.89 -24.87 -4.70
N SER A 236 -16.72 -25.40 -5.11
CA SER A 236 -16.68 -26.57 -6.00
C SER A 236 -15.40 -27.37 -5.77
N GLU A 237 -15.56 -28.66 -5.47
CA GLU A 237 -14.45 -29.62 -5.31
C GLU A 237 -13.71 -29.92 -6.62
N ASN A 238 -14.28 -29.55 -7.76
CA ASN A 238 -13.65 -29.74 -9.07
C ASN A 238 -12.64 -28.65 -9.41
N ILE A 239 -12.55 -27.59 -8.60
CA ILE A 239 -11.61 -26.51 -8.82
C ILE A 239 -10.30 -26.81 -8.10
N ARG A 240 -9.22 -26.83 -8.88
CA ARG A 240 -7.87 -27.01 -8.36
C ARG A 240 -6.96 -25.85 -8.71
N VAL A 241 -5.93 -25.65 -7.91
CA VAL A 241 -4.77 -24.85 -8.31
C VAL A 241 -4.00 -25.66 -9.35
N ALA A 242 -3.83 -25.10 -10.52
CA ALA A 242 -3.07 -25.70 -11.61
C ALA A 242 -1.61 -25.25 -11.58
N LEU A 243 -1.37 -23.93 -11.38
CA LEU A 243 -0.04 -23.32 -11.25
C LEU A 243 -0.06 -22.28 -10.16
N ASP A 244 1.04 -22.18 -9.39
CA ASP A 244 1.36 -21.05 -8.53
C ASP A 244 2.27 -20.09 -9.32
N LEU A 245 1.80 -18.87 -9.59
CA LEU A 245 2.59 -17.91 -10.36
C LEU A 245 3.80 -17.38 -9.57
N THR A 246 3.82 -17.54 -8.25
CA THR A 246 5.01 -17.23 -7.44
C THR A 246 6.10 -18.27 -7.67
N GLU A 247 5.75 -19.56 -7.63
CA GLU A 247 6.69 -20.65 -7.91
C GLU A 247 7.22 -20.55 -9.35
N GLU A 248 6.36 -20.25 -10.33
CA GLU A 248 6.76 -20.05 -11.72
C GLU A 248 7.67 -18.84 -11.90
N TRP A 249 7.37 -17.73 -11.20
CA TRP A 249 8.22 -16.54 -11.19
C TRP A 249 9.60 -16.84 -10.61
N ASP A 250 9.64 -17.48 -9.45
CA ASP A 250 10.88 -17.81 -8.75
C ASP A 250 11.75 -18.78 -9.57
N ALA A 251 11.13 -19.76 -10.25
CA ALA A 251 11.84 -20.67 -11.14
C ALA A 251 12.51 -19.93 -12.31
N ILE A 252 11.84 -18.95 -12.91
CA ILE A 252 12.40 -18.10 -13.96
C ILE A 252 13.52 -17.23 -13.39
N GLN A 253 13.31 -16.62 -12.24
CA GLN A 253 14.26 -15.71 -11.61
C GLN A 253 15.50 -16.41 -11.07
N ALA A 254 15.44 -17.72 -10.78
CA ALA A 254 16.60 -18.51 -10.36
C ALA A 254 17.70 -18.57 -11.44
N GLU A 255 17.36 -18.32 -12.71
CA GLU A 255 18.31 -18.24 -13.84
C GLU A 255 18.78 -16.80 -14.14
N SER A 256 18.27 -15.81 -13.40
CA SER A 256 18.61 -14.38 -13.58
C SER A 256 19.90 -14.00 -12.87
N ASP A 257 20.69 -13.10 -13.46
CA ASP A 257 21.87 -12.49 -12.80
C ASP A 257 21.45 -11.58 -11.62
N THR A 258 20.21 -11.08 -11.63
CA THR A 258 19.62 -10.22 -10.59
C THR A 258 18.24 -10.76 -10.22
N PRO A 259 18.15 -11.82 -9.39
CA PRO A 259 16.89 -12.41 -9.02
C PRO A 259 15.95 -11.41 -8.34
N SER A 260 14.67 -11.48 -8.67
CA SER A 260 13.62 -10.67 -8.05
C SER A 260 12.50 -11.56 -7.49
N THR A 261 11.75 -11.02 -6.55
CA THR A 261 10.59 -11.69 -5.94
C THR A 261 9.31 -11.05 -6.48
N LEU A 262 8.26 -11.84 -6.67
CA LEU A 262 6.95 -11.33 -7.05
C LEU A 262 6.33 -10.55 -5.89
N VAL A 263 6.25 -9.21 -6.02
CA VAL A 263 5.67 -8.31 -5.03
C VAL A 263 4.27 -7.89 -5.51
N THR A 264 3.24 -8.26 -4.77
CA THR A 264 1.85 -7.94 -5.14
C THR A 264 1.38 -6.63 -4.53
N GLY A 265 1.68 -6.39 -3.25
CA GLY A 265 1.18 -5.24 -2.52
C GLY A 265 2.23 -4.52 -1.69
N VAL A 266 2.04 -3.22 -1.56
CA VAL A 266 2.85 -2.32 -0.73
C VAL A 266 1.97 -1.34 0.03
N VAL A 267 2.52 -0.76 1.10
CA VAL A 267 1.96 0.42 1.76
C VAL A 267 2.71 1.64 1.26
N VAL A 268 1.96 2.65 0.86
CA VAL A 268 2.50 3.96 0.48
C VAL A 268 2.00 5.03 1.44
N GLY A 269 2.80 6.08 1.63
CA GLY A 269 2.40 7.31 2.31
C GLY A 269 2.53 8.51 1.37
N ARG A 270 1.65 9.51 1.51
CA ARG A 270 1.85 10.80 0.86
C ARG A 270 3.16 11.41 1.36
N THR A 271 4.01 11.86 0.45
CA THR A 271 5.32 12.41 0.80
C THR A 271 5.22 13.56 1.79
N GLU A 272 4.26 14.47 1.59
CA GLU A 272 3.98 15.57 2.53
C GLU A 272 3.68 15.07 3.94
N PHE A 273 2.78 14.10 4.09
CA PHE A 273 2.43 13.52 5.39
C PHE A 273 3.63 12.82 6.05
N VAL A 274 4.40 12.06 5.27
CA VAL A 274 5.59 11.35 5.76
C VAL A 274 6.66 12.33 6.28
N GLU A 275 6.82 13.48 5.63
CA GLU A 275 7.79 14.50 6.02
C GLU A 275 7.31 15.36 7.20
N GLU A 276 6.01 15.65 7.28
CA GLU A 276 5.43 16.46 8.35
C GLU A 276 5.19 15.67 9.63
N HIS A 277 4.93 14.35 9.53
CA HIS A 277 4.57 13.49 10.66
C HIS A 277 5.40 12.20 10.74
N PRO A 278 6.74 12.27 10.78
CA PRO A 278 7.60 11.07 10.74
C PRO A 278 7.39 10.15 11.95
N GLU A 279 7.05 10.69 13.12
CA GLU A 279 6.75 9.92 14.32
C GLU A 279 5.43 9.14 14.18
N ALA A 280 4.40 9.75 13.59
CA ALA A 280 3.12 9.10 13.33
C ALA A 280 3.29 7.97 12.30
N VAL A 281 4.12 8.17 11.27
CA VAL A 281 4.45 7.12 10.29
C VAL A 281 5.22 5.97 10.94
N SER A 282 6.19 6.27 11.82
CA SER A 282 6.93 5.23 12.54
C SER A 282 6.00 4.41 13.44
N ALA A 283 5.12 5.05 14.19
CA ALA A 283 4.14 4.39 15.04
C ALA A 283 3.16 3.53 14.22
N PHE A 284 2.67 4.03 13.08
CA PHE A 284 1.86 3.25 12.15
C PHE A 284 2.58 1.97 11.70
N LEU A 285 3.85 2.07 11.32
CA LEU A 285 4.63 0.92 10.87
C LEU A 285 4.83 -0.10 11.98
N ASP A 286 5.06 0.33 13.24
CA ASP A 286 5.18 -0.56 14.39
C ASP A 286 3.86 -1.31 14.67
N HIS A 287 2.72 -0.62 14.67
CA HIS A 287 1.41 -1.25 14.83
C HIS A 287 1.08 -2.18 13.67
N TYR A 288 1.45 -1.79 12.46
CA TYR A 288 1.19 -2.62 11.28
C TYR A 288 2.04 -3.89 11.30
N GLN A 289 3.32 -3.80 11.65
CA GLN A 289 4.17 -4.98 11.83
C GLN A 289 3.59 -5.94 12.86
N ALA A 290 3.21 -5.41 14.04
CA ALA A 290 2.58 -6.22 15.09
C ALA A 290 1.28 -6.88 14.62
N SER A 291 0.45 -6.17 13.82
CA SER A 291 -0.76 -6.72 13.23
C SER A 291 -0.48 -7.86 12.25
N VAL A 292 0.52 -7.71 11.37
CA VAL A 292 0.94 -8.78 10.44
C VAL A 292 1.44 -10.00 11.19
N GLU A 293 2.28 -9.82 12.22
CA GLU A 293 2.76 -10.91 13.08
C GLU A 293 1.60 -11.63 13.79
N TYR A 294 0.63 -10.85 14.32
CA TYR A 294 -0.56 -11.42 14.94
C TYR A 294 -1.40 -12.22 13.95
N VAL A 295 -1.69 -11.68 12.78
CA VAL A 295 -2.52 -12.33 11.75
C VAL A 295 -1.91 -13.66 11.31
N ASN A 296 -0.59 -13.71 11.13
CA ASN A 296 0.11 -14.92 10.72
C ASN A 296 0.22 -15.97 11.84
N ALA A 297 0.27 -15.52 13.10
CA ALA A 297 0.37 -16.41 14.25
C ALA A 297 -0.98 -16.91 14.78
N ASN A 298 -2.07 -16.14 14.60
CA ASN A 298 -3.38 -16.39 15.18
C ASN A 298 -4.46 -16.46 14.09
N VAL A 299 -4.32 -17.42 13.17
CA VAL A 299 -5.15 -17.52 11.96
C VAL A 299 -6.64 -17.59 12.26
N ASP A 300 -7.04 -18.32 13.31
CA ASP A 300 -8.47 -18.50 13.67
C ASP A 300 -9.09 -17.18 14.13
N GLU A 301 -8.41 -16.46 15.00
CA GLU A 301 -8.84 -15.17 15.53
C GLU A 301 -8.79 -14.08 14.44
N ALA A 302 -7.73 -14.05 13.66
CA ALA A 302 -7.57 -13.14 12.52
C ALA A 302 -8.67 -13.36 11.48
N ALA A 303 -9.07 -14.61 11.22
CA ALA A 303 -10.16 -14.92 10.31
C ALA A 303 -11.51 -14.34 10.78
N GLN A 304 -11.78 -14.30 12.11
CA GLN A 304 -12.98 -13.65 12.64
C GLN A 304 -12.95 -12.14 12.37
N LEU A 305 -11.79 -11.48 12.57
CA LEU A 305 -11.62 -10.05 12.27
C LEU A 305 -11.79 -9.78 10.77
N VAL A 306 -11.19 -10.59 9.90
CA VAL A 306 -11.39 -10.49 8.43
C VAL A 306 -12.86 -10.57 8.06
N GLY A 307 -13.63 -11.46 8.73
CA GLY A 307 -15.07 -11.58 8.56
C GLY A 307 -15.83 -10.36 9.09
N GLN A 308 -15.43 -9.81 10.23
CA GLN A 308 -16.03 -8.62 10.85
C GLN A 308 -15.87 -7.39 9.95
N TYR A 309 -14.69 -7.22 9.32
CA TYR A 309 -14.42 -6.13 8.38
C TYR A 309 -14.91 -6.40 6.95
N GLU A 310 -15.72 -7.45 6.76
CA GLU A 310 -16.37 -7.80 5.50
C GLU A 310 -15.40 -7.93 4.30
N ILE A 311 -14.13 -8.30 4.57
CA ILE A 311 -13.15 -8.55 3.50
C ILE A 311 -13.55 -9.84 2.77
N VAL A 312 -13.66 -10.96 3.48
CA VAL A 312 -14.31 -12.21 3.08
C VAL A 312 -14.96 -12.83 4.31
N THR A 313 -15.71 -13.95 4.14
CA THR A 313 -16.26 -14.66 5.30
C THR A 313 -15.15 -15.25 6.16
N ALA A 314 -15.35 -15.34 7.47
CA ALA A 314 -14.37 -15.92 8.40
C ALA A 314 -13.97 -17.35 8.01
N GLU A 315 -14.90 -18.17 7.49
CA GLU A 315 -14.61 -19.53 7.02
C GLU A 315 -13.63 -19.55 5.85
N VAL A 316 -13.79 -18.62 4.90
CA VAL A 316 -12.87 -18.47 3.77
C VAL A 316 -11.52 -17.93 4.25
N ALA A 317 -11.54 -16.91 5.13
CA ALA A 317 -10.34 -16.32 5.68
C ALA A 317 -9.46 -17.34 6.42
N GLN A 318 -10.06 -18.20 7.26
CA GLN A 318 -9.35 -19.24 8.01
C GLN A 318 -8.53 -20.17 7.10
N LYS A 319 -9.06 -20.49 5.93
CA LYS A 319 -8.37 -21.35 4.95
C LYS A 319 -7.38 -20.58 4.07
N ALA A 320 -7.68 -19.30 3.78
CA ALA A 320 -6.93 -18.50 2.84
C ALA A 320 -5.72 -17.79 3.46
N LEU A 321 -5.79 -17.37 4.73
CA LEU A 321 -4.73 -16.59 5.38
C LEU A 321 -3.34 -17.21 5.27
N PRO A 322 -3.14 -18.53 5.46
CA PRO A 322 -1.81 -19.14 5.31
C PRO A 322 -1.23 -19.04 3.90
N GLU A 323 -2.09 -18.85 2.88
CA GLU A 323 -1.72 -18.79 1.46
C GLU A 323 -1.73 -17.34 0.92
N CYS A 324 -1.96 -16.35 1.79
CA CYS A 324 -2.07 -14.94 1.38
C CYS A 324 -0.71 -14.22 1.32
N ASN A 325 0.40 -14.88 1.66
CA ASN A 325 1.75 -14.30 1.68
C ASN A 325 1.80 -12.89 2.28
N ILE A 326 1.08 -12.71 3.42
CA ILE A 326 1.04 -11.47 4.16
C ILE A 326 2.37 -11.30 4.90
N VAL A 327 3.09 -10.23 4.59
CA VAL A 327 4.42 -9.94 5.13
C VAL A 327 4.50 -8.49 5.60
N PHE A 328 5.55 -8.19 6.36
CA PHE A 328 5.99 -6.83 6.64
C PHE A 328 7.49 -6.75 6.36
N ILE A 329 7.85 -6.07 5.27
CA ILE A 329 9.24 -5.90 4.85
C ILE A 329 9.47 -4.41 4.61
N GLU A 330 10.43 -3.80 5.30
CA GLU A 330 10.78 -2.39 5.22
C GLU A 330 12.27 -2.15 4.97
N GLY A 331 12.68 -0.89 4.81
CA GLY A 331 14.06 -0.47 4.71
C GLY A 331 14.79 -1.03 3.50
N ALA A 332 16.02 -1.51 3.70
CA ALA A 332 16.89 -1.97 2.62
C ALA A 332 16.34 -3.22 1.92
N GLU A 333 15.77 -4.16 2.66
CA GLU A 333 15.19 -5.38 2.09
C GLU A 333 13.98 -5.07 1.20
N MET A 334 13.11 -4.15 1.64
CA MET A 334 12.01 -3.64 0.82
C MET A 334 12.52 -3.02 -0.47
N LYS A 335 13.53 -2.15 -0.38
CA LYS A 335 14.11 -1.49 -1.55
C LYS A 335 14.68 -2.50 -2.54
N ASP A 336 15.48 -3.47 -2.08
CA ASP A 336 16.10 -4.46 -2.95
C ASP A 336 15.04 -5.33 -3.65
N SER A 337 14.07 -5.86 -2.90
CA SER A 337 13.00 -6.70 -3.44
C SER A 337 12.11 -5.93 -4.44
N LEU A 338 11.66 -4.74 -4.06
CA LEU A 338 10.73 -3.95 -4.87
C LEU A 338 11.41 -3.38 -6.11
N SER A 339 12.67 -2.89 -6.02
CA SER A 339 13.39 -2.37 -7.19
C SER A 339 13.68 -3.48 -8.20
N GLY A 340 14.03 -4.68 -7.75
CA GLY A 340 14.19 -5.85 -8.62
C GLY A 340 12.89 -6.17 -9.37
N TYR A 341 11.77 -6.26 -8.64
CA TYR A 341 10.46 -6.49 -9.22
C TYR A 341 10.05 -5.42 -10.26
N LEU A 342 10.16 -4.13 -9.89
CA LEU A 342 9.82 -3.02 -10.78
C LEU A 342 10.71 -3.00 -12.04
N SER A 343 11.98 -3.42 -11.95
CA SER A 343 12.89 -3.53 -13.08
C SER A 343 12.40 -4.56 -14.09
N VAL A 344 11.96 -5.74 -13.62
CA VAL A 344 11.37 -6.77 -14.48
C VAL A 344 10.12 -6.23 -15.19
N LEU A 345 9.26 -5.50 -14.49
CA LEU A 345 8.07 -4.91 -15.11
C LEU A 345 8.43 -3.81 -16.13
N PHE A 346 9.41 -2.97 -15.81
CA PHE A 346 9.87 -1.90 -16.69
C PHE A 346 10.43 -2.46 -18.01
N GLU A 347 11.22 -3.53 -17.96
CA GLU A 347 11.76 -4.19 -19.14
C GLU A 347 10.67 -4.74 -20.06
N GLN A 348 9.58 -5.28 -19.48
CA GLN A 348 8.44 -5.73 -20.26
C GLN A 348 7.66 -4.57 -20.87
N ASN A 349 7.37 -3.56 -20.07
CA ASN A 349 6.57 -2.40 -20.47
C ASN A 349 6.84 -1.22 -19.55
N PRO A 350 7.60 -0.20 -19.97
CA PRO A 350 7.88 0.96 -19.14
C PRO A 350 6.63 1.65 -18.54
N LYS A 351 5.49 1.58 -19.23
CA LYS A 351 4.23 2.16 -18.71
C LYS A 351 3.70 1.45 -17.47
N SER A 352 4.08 0.19 -17.24
CA SER A 352 3.66 -0.58 -16.06
C SER A 352 4.09 0.07 -14.75
N VAL A 353 5.18 0.83 -14.78
CA VAL A 353 5.77 1.52 -13.62
C VAL A 353 5.68 3.06 -13.75
N GLY A 354 4.87 3.57 -14.70
CA GLY A 354 4.70 5.02 -14.89
C GLY A 354 5.71 5.67 -15.84
N GLY A 355 6.45 4.89 -16.63
CA GLY A 355 7.34 5.37 -17.69
C GLY A 355 8.82 5.47 -17.32
N ALA A 356 9.16 5.41 -16.03
CA ALA A 356 10.52 5.39 -15.50
C ALA A 356 10.59 4.55 -14.22
N LEU A 357 11.76 3.99 -13.93
CA LEU A 357 11.99 3.38 -12.61
C LEU A 357 12.11 4.52 -11.57
N PRO A 358 11.50 4.35 -10.39
CA PRO A 358 11.62 5.32 -9.31
C PRO A 358 13.07 5.46 -8.83
N ASP A 359 13.41 6.65 -8.36
CA ASP A 359 14.71 6.89 -7.71
C ASP A 359 14.67 6.52 -6.21
N ASP A 360 15.80 6.78 -5.52
CA ASP A 360 15.97 6.42 -4.11
C ASP A 360 14.98 7.11 -3.17
N ALA A 361 14.43 8.27 -3.53
CA ALA A 361 13.46 9.00 -2.71
C ALA A 361 12.09 8.29 -2.62
N PHE A 362 11.81 7.38 -3.54
CA PHE A 362 10.61 6.54 -3.53
C PHE A 362 10.56 5.58 -2.33
N TYR A 363 11.72 5.09 -1.89
CA TYR A 363 11.84 4.09 -0.84
C TYR A 363 12.05 4.76 0.51
N TYR A 364 11.08 4.67 1.39
CA TYR A 364 11.19 5.19 2.75
C TYR A 364 12.11 4.29 3.59
N SER A 365 12.88 4.93 4.46
CA SER A 365 13.68 4.25 5.50
C SER A 365 13.62 5.09 6.75
N ARG A 366 13.22 4.49 7.84
CA ARG A 366 13.26 5.09 9.19
C ARG A 366 14.57 4.78 9.91
#